data_06c1e474a2554dcbf82ed88a07e44542
#
_entry.id   06c1e474a2554dcbf82ed88a07e44542
#
_cell.length_a   1.000
_cell.length_b   1.000
_cell.length_c   1.000
_cell.angle_alpha   90.00
_cell.angle_beta   90.00
_cell.angle_gamma   90.00
#
_symmetry.space_group_name_H-M   'P 1'
#
loop_
_entity.id
_entity.type
_entity.pdbx_description
1 polymer ?
#
loop_
_entity_poly.entity_id
_entity_poly.type
_entity_poly.pdbx_seq_one_letter_code
_entity_poly.pdbx_strand_id
1 'polypeptide(L)'
;MFIKIFSAFRKGWKMLPTLELVYEKVKNRNPYEKEYLQATLEVLESLSPLLKKYPEYADDSLLERITEPERQIMFRVPWVDDNGKVQVNRGYRVEFNSALGPYKGGLRFHPTVNLSIIKFLGFEQIFKNALTNQAIGGGKGGSDFDPHKKSNGEIMRFCQAFMTELYRHIGENTDVPAGDIGVGGREIGYLFGQYRKITNRFDAGVLTGKNIHWGGSLARTEATGYGAVLFANSMLHTENKDLEGKTVTVSGSGNVAIYAIEKAQKLGAKVVTFSDSSGFVHDEKGVDLQLLKQIKEVERARVSEYVARRPEAVFYSNQKPWNVPTDVALPCATQNELTGDDAKALVNNGLQIVSEGANMPSTPEAIEIFKKANVKFAPGKASNAGGVATSALEMQQNASREKWSFEKAEAKLTDIMKTIHDDCMQTAEEFDDPFNYVLGANIQGFTRVANAMIDQGII
;
A
#
# COMPACT_ATOMS: atom_id res chain seq x y z
N MET A 1 13.85 -13.05 20.62
CA MET A 1 14.44 -13.29 19.30
C MET A 1 14.24 -12.11 18.33
N PHE A 2 13.25 -11.23 18.53
CA PHE A 2 12.97 -10.05 17.69
C PHE A 2 13.94 -8.87 17.85
N ILE A 3 14.62 -8.74 18.99
CA ILE A 3 15.53 -7.60 19.26
C ILE A 3 16.87 -7.67 18.50
N LYS A 4 17.27 -8.82 17.98
CA LYS A 4 18.55 -8.99 17.25
C LYS A 4 18.48 -8.69 15.74
N ILE A 5 17.28 -8.58 15.15
CA ILE A 5 17.13 -8.33 13.69
C ILE A 5 17.33 -6.83 13.38
N PHE A 6 17.07 -5.94 14.32
CA PHE A 6 17.14 -4.48 14.16
C PHE A 6 18.55 -3.85 14.31
N SER A 7 19.57 -4.62 14.70
CA SER A 7 20.94 -4.10 14.77
C SER A 7 21.62 -3.91 13.39
N ALA A 8 21.01 -4.40 12.32
CA ALA A 8 21.56 -4.30 10.96
C ALA A 8 21.30 -2.91 10.32
N PHE A 9 20.20 -2.23 10.66
CA PHE A 9 19.94 -0.86 10.21
C PHE A 9 20.87 0.20 10.86
N ARG A 10 21.56 -0.15 11.94
CA ARG A 10 22.41 0.79 12.72
C ARG A 10 23.75 1.17 12.08
N LYS A 11 24.08 0.76 10.88
CA LYS A 11 25.40 1.06 10.27
C LYS A 11 25.37 2.23 9.27
N GLY A 12 24.62 3.31 9.51
CA GLY A 12 24.66 4.49 8.65
C GLY A 12 24.20 5.78 9.30
N TRP A 13 23.08 5.76 9.99
CA TRP A 13 22.47 6.97 10.51
C TRP A 13 22.22 6.83 12.02
N LYS A 14 22.96 7.60 12.83
CA LYS A 14 22.66 7.73 14.26
C LYS A 14 21.47 8.70 14.35
N MET A 15 20.35 8.26 14.92
CA MET A 15 19.19 9.10 15.17
C MET A 15 19.61 10.35 15.95
N LEU A 16 19.08 11.52 15.60
CA LEU A 16 19.36 12.75 16.30
C LEU A 16 18.74 12.72 17.71
N PRO A 17 19.37 13.34 18.72
CA PRO A 17 18.83 13.37 20.09
C PRO A 17 17.39 13.89 20.18
N THR A 18 17.02 14.86 19.35
CA THR A 18 15.66 15.40 19.28
C THR A 18 14.66 14.31 18.84
N LEU A 19 15.00 13.52 17.84
CA LEU A 19 14.16 12.40 17.36
C LEU A 19 14.08 11.27 18.39
N GLU A 20 15.19 10.97 19.09
CA GLU A 20 15.20 10.00 20.19
C GLU A 20 14.26 10.43 21.32
N LEU A 21 14.26 11.72 21.68
CA LEU A 21 13.36 12.27 22.70
C LEU A 21 11.89 12.15 22.30
N VAL A 22 11.56 12.45 21.05
CA VAL A 22 10.19 12.29 20.52
C VAL A 22 9.78 10.82 20.58
N TYR A 23 10.64 9.90 20.10
CA TYR A 23 10.36 8.47 20.13
C TYR A 23 10.11 7.94 21.56
N GLU A 24 10.92 8.34 22.55
CA GLU A 24 10.71 7.94 23.96
C GLU A 24 9.38 8.50 24.52
N LYS A 25 8.96 9.71 24.13
CA LYS A 25 7.62 10.23 24.48
C LYS A 25 6.50 9.36 23.88
N VAL A 26 6.59 9.01 22.61
CA VAL A 26 5.61 8.14 21.93
C VAL A 26 5.57 6.78 22.60
N LYS A 27 6.71 6.18 22.89
CA LYS A 27 6.84 4.88 23.54
C LYS A 27 6.24 4.85 24.94
N ASN A 28 6.46 5.91 25.73
CA ASN A 28 5.89 6.02 27.07
C ASN A 28 4.36 6.15 27.07
N ARG A 29 3.78 6.78 26.05
CA ARG A 29 2.32 6.87 25.87
C ARG A 29 1.69 5.57 25.35
N ASN A 30 2.45 4.76 24.59
CA ASN A 30 1.95 3.62 23.86
C ASN A 30 2.74 2.32 24.16
N PRO A 31 2.95 1.94 25.43
CA PRO A 31 3.93 0.91 25.82
C PRO A 31 3.58 -0.50 25.30
N TYR A 32 2.35 -0.74 24.86
CA TYR A 32 1.87 -2.05 24.39
C TYR A 32 1.64 -2.10 22.88
N GLU A 33 1.87 -1.02 22.15
CA GLU A 33 1.57 -0.88 20.73
C GLU A 33 2.81 -1.13 19.87
N LYS A 34 3.27 -2.37 19.81
CA LYS A 34 4.55 -2.76 19.21
C LYS A 34 4.67 -2.41 17.73
N GLU A 35 3.63 -2.66 16.95
CA GLU A 35 3.60 -2.40 15.51
C GLU A 35 3.67 -0.90 15.25
N TYR A 36 2.93 -0.12 16.01
CA TYR A 36 2.94 1.34 15.91
C TYR A 36 4.29 1.94 16.31
N LEU A 37 4.88 1.46 17.42
CA LEU A 37 6.20 1.92 17.87
C LEU A 37 7.30 1.60 16.86
N GLN A 38 7.23 0.44 16.21
CA GLN A 38 8.19 0.07 15.17
C GLN A 38 8.11 1.02 13.98
N ALA A 39 6.91 1.28 13.45
CA ALA A 39 6.72 2.18 12.32
C ALA A 39 7.16 3.62 12.64
N THR A 40 6.84 4.08 13.85
CA THR A 40 7.27 5.42 14.32
C THR A 40 8.80 5.52 14.37
N LEU A 41 9.49 4.50 14.90
CA LEU A 41 10.94 4.47 14.94
C LEU A 41 11.55 4.56 13.53
N GLU A 42 11.07 3.74 12.61
CA GLU A 42 11.57 3.69 11.23
C GLU A 42 11.42 5.04 10.50
N VAL A 43 10.27 5.69 10.67
CA VAL A 43 10.04 7.01 10.07
C VAL A 43 10.95 8.05 10.72
N LEU A 44 10.99 8.15 12.05
CA LEU A 44 11.82 9.15 12.76
C LEU A 44 13.31 8.98 12.44
N GLU A 45 13.84 7.75 12.39
CA GLU A 45 15.23 7.50 12.01
C GLU A 45 15.53 8.05 10.61
N SER A 46 14.60 7.89 9.66
CA SER A 46 14.76 8.35 8.28
C SER A 46 14.75 9.88 8.12
N LEU A 47 14.25 10.63 9.12
CA LEU A 47 14.22 12.10 9.11
C LEU A 47 15.53 12.75 9.62
N SER A 48 16.50 11.98 10.10
CA SER A 48 17.76 12.53 10.60
C SER A 48 18.52 13.42 9.60
N PRO A 49 18.60 13.10 8.29
CA PRO A 49 19.20 14.01 7.29
C PRO A 49 18.43 15.32 7.15
N LEU A 50 17.10 15.23 7.11
CA LEU A 50 16.21 16.38 6.97
C LEU A 50 16.45 17.38 8.12
N LEU A 51 16.39 16.92 9.36
CA LEU A 51 16.54 17.80 10.53
C LEU A 51 17.96 18.37 10.71
N LYS A 52 18.98 17.74 10.12
CA LYS A 52 20.33 18.32 10.07
C LYS A 52 20.39 19.50 9.11
N LYS A 53 19.66 19.43 7.99
CA LYS A 53 19.64 20.46 6.94
C LYS A 53 18.61 21.55 7.23
N TYR A 54 17.48 21.18 7.78
CA TYR A 54 16.32 22.02 8.06
C TYR A 54 15.84 21.81 9.51
N PRO A 55 16.53 22.38 10.52
CA PRO A 55 16.21 22.15 11.93
C PRO A 55 14.85 22.70 12.37
N GLU A 56 14.27 23.65 11.61
CA GLU A 56 12.95 24.23 11.85
C GLU A 56 11.82 23.21 11.86
N TYR A 57 11.99 22.06 11.22
CA TYR A 57 10.99 20.97 11.31
C TYR A 57 10.92 20.30 12.69
N ALA A 58 11.77 20.70 13.63
CA ALA A 58 11.67 20.27 15.03
C ALA A 58 10.93 21.29 15.91
N ASP A 59 10.58 22.46 15.38
CA ASP A 59 9.91 23.53 16.13
C ASP A 59 8.42 23.22 16.37
N ASP A 60 7.79 23.94 17.28
CA ASP A 60 6.36 23.86 17.64
C ASP A 60 5.83 22.44 17.89
N SER A 61 6.68 21.57 18.41
CA SER A 61 6.35 20.16 18.66
C SER A 61 5.77 19.45 17.43
N LEU A 62 6.19 19.84 16.22
CA LEU A 62 5.69 19.29 14.95
C LEU A 62 5.85 17.77 14.90
N LEU A 63 6.99 17.25 15.36
CA LEU A 63 7.27 15.81 15.37
C LEU A 63 6.37 15.05 16.33
N GLU A 64 6.06 15.60 17.49
CA GLU A 64 5.10 15.04 18.43
C GLU A 64 3.68 15.08 17.86
N ARG A 65 3.29 16.17 17.20
CA ARG A 65 1.96 16.31 16.58
C ARG A 65 1.76 15.34 15.44
N ILE A 66 2.76 15.14 14.56
CA ILE A 66 2.63 14.22 13.43
C ILE A 66 2.67 12.74 13.86
N THR A 67 3.23 12.44 15.03
CA THR A 67 3.25 11.08 15.59
C THR A 67 2.07 10.79 16.53
N GLU A 68 1.20 11.73 16.81
CA GLU A 68 -0.02 11.50 17.58
C GLU A 68 -1.23 11.59 16.66
N PRO A 69 -2.11 10.58 16.61
CA PRO A 69 -3.32 10.67 15.77
C PRO A 69 -4.28 11.75 16.29
N GLU A 70 -4.90 12.49 15.38
CA GLU A 70 -5.87 13.53 15.74
C GLU A 70 -7.08 12.94 16.48
N ARG A 71 -7.53 11.72 16.09
CA ARG A 71 -8.62 11.00 16.76
C ARG A 71 -8.45 9.50 16.67
N GLN A 72 -8.87 8.82 17.74
CA GLN A 72 -8.96 7.37 17.82
C GLN A 72 -10.38 6.98 18.25
N ILE A 73 -11.10 6.29 17.39
CA ILE A 73 -12.48 5.88 17.61
C ILE A 73 -12.52 4.37 17.73
N MET A 74 -13.03 3.87 18.84
CA MET A 74 -13.24 2.45 19.10
C MET A 74 -14.69 2.22 19.50
N PHE A 75 -15.35 1.23 18.90
CA PHE A 75 -16.75 0.92 19.17
C PHE A 75 -17.02 -0.58 19.15
N ARG A 76 -18.11 -0.96 19.83
CA ARG A 76 -18.61 -2.33 19.86
C ARG A 76 -19.50 -2.58 18.64
N VAL A 77 -19.33 -3.74 17.99
CA VAL A 77 -20.13 -4.17 16.84
C VAL A 77 -20.87 -5.47 17.17
N PRO A 78 -22.10 -5.40 17.72
CA PRO A 78 -22.93 -6.58 17.90
C PRO A 78 -23.67 -6.92 16.59
N TRP A 79 -23.67 -8.20 16.22
CA TRP A 79 -24.38 -8.69 15.04
C TRP A 79 -24.86 -10.13 15.26
N VAL A 80 -25.76 -10.62 14.43
CA VAL A 80 -26.36 -11.98 14.57
C VAL A 80 -25.88 -12.88 13.44
N ASP A 81 -25.35 -14.05 13.79
CA ASP A 81 -24.92 -15.07 12.83
C ASP A 81 -26.11 -15.83 12.22
N ASP A 82 -25.83 -16.76 11.30
CA ASP A 82 -26.86 -17.53 10.60
C ASP A 82 -27.59 -18.53 11.52
N ASN A 83 -27.03 -18.83 12.71
CA ASN A 83 -27.65 -19.65 13.74
C ASN A 83 -28.51 -18.84 14.72
N GLY A 84 -28.68 -17.54 14.49
CA GLY A 84 -29.41 -16.65 15.40
C GLY A 84 -28.65 -16.25 16.66
N LYS A 85 -27.35 -16.56 16.76
CA LYS A 85 -26.51 -16.25 17.92
C LYS A 85 -25.90 -14.85 17.77
N VAL A 86 -25.95 -14.08 18.86
CA VAL A 86 -25.30 -12.76 18.92
C VAL A 86 -23.80 -12.95 19.00
N GLN A 87 -23.10 -12.27 18.08
CA GLN A 87 -21.65 -12.13 18.02
C GLN A 87 -21.26 -10.70 18.38
N VAL A 88 -20.07 -10.49 18.92
CA VAL A 88 -19.57 -9.16 19.30
C VAL A 88 -18.13 -9.00 18.83
N ASN A 89 -17.91 -8.01 17.98
CA ASN A 89 -16.58 -7.60 17.52
C ASN A 89 -16.26 -6.17 17.95
N ARG A 90 -15.00 -5.78 17.81
CA ARG A 90 -14.55 -4.38 17.95
C ARG A 90 -14.38 -3.73 16.60
N GLY A 91 -14.87 -2.50 16.46
CA GLY A 91 -14.59 -1.62 15.35
C GLY A 91 -13.60 -0.54 15.76
N TYR A 92 -12.76 -0.13 14.80
CA TYR A 92 -11.74 0.89 14.96
C TYR A 92 -11.76 1.85 13.79
N ARG A 93 -11.57 3.15 14.06
CA ARG A 93 -11.17 4.16 13.09
C ARG A 93 -10.16 5.09 13.73
N VAL A 94 -8.98 5.21 13.11
CA VAL A 94 -7.95 6.17 13.49
C VAL A 94 -7.88 7.22 12.39
N GLU A 95 -8.31 8.42 12.74
CA GLU A 95 -8.20 9.64 11.97
C GLU A 95 -6.86 10.25 12.34
N PHE A 96 -5.83 10.00 11.50
CA PHE A 96 -4.48 10.21 11.95
C PHE A 96 -4.00 11.64 11.71
N ASN A 97 -4.13 12.15 10.47
CA ASN A 97 -3.72 13.50 10.10
C ASN A 97 -4.56 14.02 8.94
N SER A 98 -5.11 15.21 9.07
CA SER A 98 -5.99 15.87 8.08
C SER A 98 -5.37 17.08 7.40
N ALA A 99 -4.10 17.39 7.64
CA ALA A 99 -3.47 18.61 7.10
C ALA A 99 -3.52 18.73 5.58
N LEU A 100 -3.52 17.61 4.84
CA LEU A 100 -3.61 17.59 3.37
C LEU A 100 -5.03 17.40 2.81
N GLY A 101 -6.02 17.17 3.66
CA GLY A 101 -7.41 16.93 3.24
C GLY A 101 -8.12 15.90 4.12
N PRO A 102 -9.32 15.44 3.73
CA PRO A 102 -10.08 14.48 4.52
C PRO A 102 -9.26 13.21 4.79
N TYR A 103 -9.43 12.63 5.99
CA TYR A 103 -8.74 11.39 6.33
C TYR A 103 -9.05 10.31 5.30
N LYS A 104 -8.04 9.59 4.84
CA LYS A 104 -8.18 8.59 3.79
C LYS A 104 -7.41 7.33 4.12
N GLY A 105 -8.09 6.19 4.06
CA GLY A 105 -7.46 4.88 4.20
C GLY A 105 -8.45 3.75 4.39
N GLY A 106 -7.99 2.51 4.13
CA GLY A 106 -8.83 1.33 4.07
C GLY A 106 -9.38 0.85 5.42
N LEU A 107 -10.43 0.05 5.35
CA LEU A 107 -10.94 -0.76 6.45
C LEU A 107 -10.41 -2.19 6.30
N ARG A 108 -9.83 -2.75 7.36
CA ARG A 108 -9.33 -4.13 7.40
C ARG A 108 -10.23 -4.99 8.28
N PHE A 109 -10.77 -6.09 7.73
CA PHE A 109 -11.48 -7.10 8.52
C PHE A 109 -10.63 -8.37 8.61
N HIS A 110 -10.01 -8.55 9.77
CA HIS A 110 -9.16 -9.70 10.02
C HIS A 110 -9.03 -9.95 11.53
N PRO A 111 -8.99 -11.20 12.01
CA PRO A 111 -8.97 -11.51 13.45
C PRO A 111 -7.75 -10.96 14.21
N THR A 112 -6.66 -10.61 13.52
CA THR A 112 -5.50 -9.98 14.16
C THR A 112 -5.63 -8.47 14.38
N VAL A 113 -6.68 -7.83 13.86
CA VAL A 113 -6.86 -6.37 13.97
C VAL A 113 -7.01 -5.97 15.43
N ASN A 114 -6.18 -5.01 15.82
CA ASN A 114 -6.20 -4.33 17.11
C ASN A 114 -5.81 -2.85 16.92
N LEU A 115 -5.85 -2.05 17.98
CA LEU A 115 -5.57 -0.62 17.90
C LEU A 115 -4.15 -0.33 17.43
N SER A 116 -3.13 -1.07 17.89
CA SER A 116 -1.73 -0.90 17.49
C SER A 116 -1.56 -1.06 15.98
N ILE A 117 -2.17 -2.12 15.40
CA ILE A 117 -2.14 -2.37 13.94
C ILE A 117 -2.83 -1.23 13.18
N ILE A 118 -3.99 -0.75 13.66
CA ILE A 118 -4.72 0.33 12.96
C ILE A 118 -3.95 1.66 13.06
N LYS A 119 -3.34 1.97 14.22
CA LYS A 119 -2.48 3.16 14.37
C LYS A 119 -1.25 3.08 13.47
N PHE A 120 -0.55 1.96 13.47
CA PHE A 120 0.58 1.71 12.58
C PHE A 120 0.23 1.99 11.12
N LEU A 121 -0.84 1.34 10.65
CA LEU A 121 -1.30 1.49 9.25
C LEU A 121 -1.79 2.91 8.94
N GLY A 122 -2.41 3.59 9.91
CA GLY A 122 -2.84 4.99 9.78
C GLY A 122 -1.65 5.94 9.69
N PHE A 123 -0.63 5.73 10.49
CA PHE A 123 0.60 6.52 10.48
C PHE A 123 1.34 6.40 9.14
N GLU A 124 1.55 5.20 8.64
CA GLU A 124 2.17 5.01 7.31
C GLU A 124 1.32 5.59 6.18
N GLN A 125 -0.01 5.55 6.34
CA GLN A 125 -0.94 6.07 5.34
C GLN A 125 -0.81 7.58 5.13
N ILE A 126 -0.41 8.35 6.16
CA ILE A 126 -0.17 9.81 6.04
C ILE A 126 0.84 10.07 4.92
N PHE A 127 2.00 9.45 5.02
CA PHE A 127 3.13 9.69 4.09
C PHE A 127 2.87 9.12 2.71
N LYS A 128 2.26 7.93 2.65
CA LYS A 128 1.86 7.32 1.39
C LYS A 128 0.87 8.18 0.61
N ASN A 129 -0.13 8.75 1.29
CA ASN A 129 -1.11 9.64 0.68
C ASN A 129 -0.46 10.96 0.24
N ALA A 130 0.43 11.50 1.07
CA ALA A 130 1.18 12.71 0.74
C ALA A 130 1.95 12.59 -0.57
N LEU A 131 2.59 11.46 -0.85
CA LEU A 131 3.34 11.23 -2.09
C LEU A 131 2.47 11.34 -3.35
N THR A 132 1.17 11.09 -3.27
CA THR A 132 0.29 11.15 -4.44
C THR A 132 0.02 12.56 -4.95
N ASN A 133 0.41 13.60 -4.22
CA ASN A 133 0.06 15.00 -4.49
C ASN A 133 -1.45 15.27 -4.56
N GLN A 134 -2.28 14.36 -4.03
CA GLN A 134 -3.72 14.55 -3.95
C GLN A 134 -4.12 15.20 -2.61
N ALA A 135 -5.29 15.86 -2.59
CA ALA A 135 -5.84 16.51 -1.39
C ALA A 135 -6.51 15.47 -0.48
N ILE A 136 -5.72 14.62 0.13
CA ILE A 136 -6.17 13.56 1.06
C ILE A 136 -5.21 13.45 2.25
N GLY A 137 -5.78 13.38 3.44
CA GLY A 137 -5.07 13.10 4.69
C GLY A 137 -4.83 11.61 4.91
N GLY A 138 -4.44 11.23 6.13
CA GLY A 138 -4.17 9.84 6.52
C GLY A 138 -5.13 9.32 7.58
N GLY A 139 -5.67 8.13 7.37
CA GLY A 139 -6.49 7.43 8.33
C GLY A 139 -6.53 5.93 8.05
N LYS A 140 -6.98 5.16 9.02
CA LYS A 140 -7.13 3.70 8.90
C LYS A 140 -8.24 3.21 9.82
N GLY A 141 -8.88 2.11 9.44
CA GLY A 141 -9.88 1.48 10.29
C GLY A 141 -9.95 -0.03 10.09
N GLY A 142 -10.85 -0.65 10.81
CA GLY A 142 -11.08 -2.08 10.68
C GLY A 142 -11.76 -2.72 11.88
N SER A 143 -11.77 -4.03 11.88
CA SER A 143 -12.35 -4.85 12.93
C SER A 143 -11.63 -6.20 13.04
N ASP A 144 -11.67 -6.80 14.23
CA ASP A 144 -11.26 -8.17 14.50
C ASP A 144 -12.23 -9.23 13.91
N PHE A 145 -13.20 -8.81 13.11
CA PHE A 145 -14.11 -9.69 12.38
C PHE A 145 -13.36 -10.50 11.31
N ASP A 146 -13.59 -11.82 11.30
CA ASP A 146 -13.05 -12.71 10.26
C ASP A 146 -14.13 -13.00 9.20
N PRO A 147 -14.02 -12.48 7.98
CA PRO A 147 -14.97 -12.74 6.90
C PRO A 147 -14.82 -14.14 6.28
N HIS A 148 -13.73 -14.86 6.58
CA HIS A 148 -13.54 -16.21 6.04
C HIS A 148 -14.63 -17.16 6.51
N LYS A 149 -15.15 -17.98 5.58
CA LYS A 149 -16.19 -18.96 5.85
C LYS A 149 -17.50 -18.38 6.40
N LYS A 150 -17.70 -17.07 6.28
CA LYS A 150 -18.98 -16.42 6.61
C LYS A 150 -19.88 -16.36 5.38
N SER A 151 -21.17 -16.50 5.59
CA SER A 151 -22.15 -16.31 4.51
C SER A 151 -22.24 -14.85 4.10
N ASN A 152 -22.76 -14.59 2.89
CA ASN A 152 -23.03 -13.23 2.45
C ASN A 152 -24.01 -12.50 3.39
N GLY A 153 -24.97 -13.22 3.99
CA GLY A 153 -25.91 -12.69 4.96
C GLY A 153 -25.22 -12.26 6.26
N GLU A 154 -24.31 -13.07 6.79
CA GLU A 154 -23.50 -12.72 7.97
C GLU A 154 -22.62 -11.50 7.72
N ILE A 155 -21.90 -11.48 6.60
CA ILE A 155 -21.05 -10.33 6.23
C ILE A 155 -21.89 -9.07 6.06
N MET A 156 -23.06 -9.15 5.44
CA MET A 156 -23.96 -8.01 5.31
C MET A 156 -24.42 -7.48 6.67
N ARG A 157 -24.87 -8.34 7.57
CA ARG A 157 -25.31 -7.93 8.92
C ARG A 157 -24.17 -7.32 9.72
N PHE A 158 -22.97 -7.90 9.63
CA PHE A 158 -21.79 -7.33 10.26
C PHE A 158 -21.47 -5.92 9.69
N CYS A 159 -21.39 -5.76 8.38
CA CYS A 159 -21.12 -4.46 7.72
C CYS A 159 -22.18 -3.41 8.11
N GLN A 160 -23.45 -3.79 8.20
CA GLN A 160 -24.53 -2.90 8.62
C GLN A 160 -24.36 -2.47 10.08
N ALA A 161 -24.05 -3.40 10.99
CA ALA A 161 -23.78 -3.09 12.38
C ALA A 161 -22.54 -2.20 12.56
N PHE A 162 -21.47 -2.50 11.84
CA PHE A 162 -20.24 -1.70 11.82
C PHE A 162 -20.49 -0.26 11.35
N MET A 163 -21.21 -0.08 10.24
CA MET A 163 -21.53 1.23 9.70
C MET A 163 -22.50 2.02 10.59
N THR A 164 -23.39 1.36 11.34
CA THR A 164 -24.29 2.02 12.29
C THR A 164 -23.54 2.80 13.38
N GLU A 165 -22.34 2.38 13.72
CA GLU A 165 -21.45 3.16 14.60
C GLU A 165 -20.54 4.11 13.83
N LEU A 166 -19.94 3.67 12.74
CA LEU A 166 -18.95 4.45 11.99
C LEU A 166 -19.53 5.70 11.31
N TYR A 167 -20.79 5.69 10.86
CA TYR A 167 -21.37 6.76 10.02
C TYR A 167 -21.30 8.16 10.66
N ARG A 168 -21.21 8.26 11.99
CA ARG A 168 -21.12 9.51 12.73
C ARG A 168 -19.79 10.24 12.54
N HIS A 169 -18.78 9.53 12.07
CA HIS A 169 -17.40 9.98 12.03
C HIS A 169 -16.87 10.15 10.61
N ILE A 170 -17.59 9.67 9.60
CA ILE A 170 -17.18 9.69 8.21
C ILE A 170 -18.02 10.63 7.34
N GLY A 171 -17.44 11.06 6.23
CA GLY A 171 -18.11 11.93 5.27
C GLY A 171 -17.16 12.28 4.13
N GLU A 172 -17.69 12.64 2.96
CA GLU A 172 -16.88 12.90 1.76
C GLU A 172 -15.84 14.02 1.93
N ASN A 173 -16.05 14.94 2.89
CA ASN A 173 -15.14 16.04 3.21
C ASN A 173 -14.51 15.93 4.60
N THR A 174 -14.71 14.81 5.31
CA THR A 174 -14.19 14.60 6.66
C THR A 174 -13.26 13.38 6.70
N ASP A 175 -13.83 12.21 6.41
CA ASP A 175 -13.12 10.94 6.45
C ASP A 175 -13.72 9.98 5.43
N VAL A 176 -12.88 9.45 4.52
CA VAL A 176 -13.30 8.60 3.40
C VAL A 176 -12.63 7.24 3.48
N PRO A 177 -13.26 6.25 4.12
CA PRO A 177 -12.76 4.88 4.15
C PRO A 177 -12.76 4.21 2.76
N ALA A 178 -11.94 3.18 2.63
CA ALA A 178 -11.80 2.34 1.44
C ALA A 178 -11.73 0.86 1.80
N GLY A 179 -11.57 -0.02 0.81
CA GLY A 179 -11.25 -1.41 1.04
C GLY A 179 -9.80 -1.66 1.45
N ASP A 180 -9.58 -2.77 2.14
CA ASP A 180 -8.28 -3.36 2.51
C ASP A 180 -8.50 -4.88 2.71
N ILE A 181 -7.58 -5.59 3.38
CA ILE A 181 -7.72 -7.03 3.67
C ILE A 181 -9.11 -7.32 4.28
N GLY A 182 -9.84 -8.26 3.69
CA GLY A 182 -11.18 -8.67 4.13
C GLY A 182 -12.31 -7.69 3.79
N VAL A 183 -12.01 -6.59 3.07
CA VAL A 183 -13.00 -5.60 2.63
C VAL A 183 -12.81 -5.30 1.15
N GLY A 184 -13.64 -5.90 0.33
CA GLY A 184 -13.72 -5.67 -1.11
C GLY A 184 -14.96 -4.90 -1.52
N GLY A 185 -15.26 -4.90 -2.82
CA GLY A 185 -16.43 -4.20 -3.38
C GLY A 185 -17.76 -4.65 -2.79
N ARG A 186 -17.89 -5.91 -2.37
CA ARG A 186 -19.08 -6.45 -1.69
C ARG A 186 -19.29 -5.78 -0.34
N GLU A 187 -18.26 -5.76 0.51
CA GLU A 187 -18.30 -5.14 1.84
C GLU A 187 -18.53 -3.63 1.73
N ILE A 188 -17.84 -2.96 0.81
CA ILE A 188 -18.06 -1.53 0.51
C ILE A 188 -19.51 -1.29 0.11
N GLY A 189 -20.11 -2.17 -0.68
CA GLY A 189 -21.54 -2.08 -1.04
C GLY A 189 -22.47 -2.14 0.17
N TYR A 190 -22.24 -3.11 1.07
CA TYR A 190 -23.05 -3.25 2.29
C TYR A 190 -22.88 -2.08 3.25
N LEU A 191 -21.65 -1.59 3.41
CA LEU A 191 -21.33 -0.40 4.20
C LEU A 191 -22.03 0.85 3.64
N PHE A 192 -21.91 1.11 2.34
CA PHE A 192 -22.54 2.25 1.68
C PHE A 192 -24.08 2.19 1.75
N GLY A 193 -24.66 1.01 1.53
CA GLY A 193 -26.11 0.82 1.62
C GLY A 193 -26.66 1.19 3.01
N GLN A 194 -25.95 0.81 4.07
CA GLN A 194 -26.33 1.16 5.45
C GLN A 194 -26.12 2.65 5.74
N TYR A 195 -25.01 3.25 5.32
CA TYR A 195 -24.75 4.68 5.45
C TYR A 195 -25.90 5.49 4.82
N ARG A 196 -26.22 5.19 3.55
CA ARG A 196 -27.30 5.85 2.82
C ARG A 196 -28.66 5.71 3.52
N LYS A 197 -28.94 4.53 4.09
CA LYS A 197 -30.21 4.28 4.80
C LYS A 197 -30.32 5.13 6.07
N ILE A 198 -29.22 5.27 6.83
CA ILE A 198 -29.22 6.03 8.08
C ILE A 198 -29.28 7.53 7.81
N THR A 199 -28.47 8.01 6.89
CA THR A 199 -28.32 9.45 6.61
C THR A 199 -29.41 9.99 5.70
N ASN A 200 -30.14 9.14 4.97
CA ASN A 200 -31.06 9.48 3.90
C ASN A 200 -30.43 10.38 2.82
N ARG A 201 -29.13 10.18 2.54
CA ARG A 201 -28.34 10.96 1.57
C ARG A 201 -27.56 10.04 0.65
N PHE A 202 -27.37 10.46 -0.60
CA PHE A 202 -26.50 9.78 -1.54
C PHE A 202 -25.16 10.53 -1.64
N ASP A 203 -24.37 10.46 -0.59
CA ASP A 203 -23.01 11.03 -0.52
C ASP A 203 -22.03 10.06 -1.22
N ALA A 204 -21.92 10.15 -2.54
CA ALA A 204 -21.16 9.21 -3.34
C ALA A 204 -19.68 9.14 -2.93
N GLY A 205 -19.14 10.25 -2.44
CA GLY A 205 -17.73 10.38 -2.02
C GLY A 205 -17.41 9.80 -0.64
N VAL A 206 -18.39 9.34 0.16
CA VAL A 206 -18.17 8.88 1.54
C VAL A 206 -17.29 7.64 1.65
N LEU A 207 -17.24 6.79 0.62
CA LEU A 207 -16.43 5.58 0.54
C LEU A 207 -15.82 5.46 -0.85
N THR A 208 -14.62 4.89 -0.96
CA THR A 208 -14.04 4.49 -2.24
C THR A 208 -13.89 2.98 -2.38
N GLY A 209 -13.68 2.50 -3.61
CA GLY A 209 -13.72 1.07 -3.92
C GLY A 209 -15.12 0.57 -4.25
N LYS A 210 -16.01 1.50 -4.63
CA LYS A 210 -17.37 1.18 -5.07
C LYS A 210 -17.38 0.44 -6.39
N ASN A 211 -18.47 -0.29 -6.65
CA ASN A 211 -18.68 -0.86 -7.97
C ASN A 211 -18.93 0.25 -9.01
N ILE A 212 -18.48 0.03 -10.23
CA ILE A 212 -18.58 0.96 -11.37
C ILE A 212 -20.02 1.38 -11.71
N HIS A 213 -21.01 0.57 -11.32
CA HIS A 213 -22.42 0.86 -11.60
C HIS A 213 -23.00 1.98 -10.72
N TRP A 214 -22.35 2.31 -9.58
CA TRP A 214 -22.89 3.28 -8.63
C TRP A 214 -21.82 4.18 -7.98
N GLY A 215 -20.86 4.65 -8.77
CA GLY A 215 -19.89 5.68 -8.38
C GLY A 215 -18.46 5.19 -8.21
N GLY A 216 -18.15 3.94 -8.54
CA GLY A 216 -16.78 3.45 -8.60
C GLY A 216 -16.03 3.96 -9.82
N SER A 217 -14.70 3.96 -9.74
CA SER A 217 -13.79 4.36 -10.82
C SER A 217 -13.28 3.17 -11.61
N LEU A 218 -13.21 3.31 -12.91
CA LEU A 218 -12.43 2.42 -13.78
C LEU A 218 -10.93 2.55 -13.41
N ALA A 219 -10.14 1.56 -13.80
CA ALA A 219 -8.73 1.41 -13.47
C ALA A 219 -8.40 1.21 -11.96
N ARG A 220 -9.40 1.19 -11.04
CA ARG A 220 -9.15 1.01 -9.60
C ARG A 220 -8.60 -0.38 -9.28
N THR A 221 -9.09 -1.40 -9.97
CA THR A 221 -8.67 -2.80 -9.78
C THR A 221 -7.21 -2.98 -10.23
N GLU A 222 -6.84 -2.36 -11.31
CA GLU A 222 -5.54 -2.41 -11.96
C GLU A 222 -4.47 -1.57 -11.24
N ALA A 223 -4.90 -0.50 -10.59
CA ALA A 223 -4.08 0.64 -10.21
C ALA A 223 -2.83 0.32 -9.38
N THR A 224 -2.90 -0.64 -8.47
CA THR A 224 -1.75 -0.98 -7.61
C THR A 224 -0.65 -1.68 -8.43
N GLY A 225 -1.02 -2.68 -9.23
CA GLY A 225 -0.09 -3.37 -10.12
C GLY A 225 0.45 -2.44 -11.20
N TYR A 226 -0.42 -1.64 -11.81
CA TYR A 226 -0.02 -0.62 -12.79
C TYR A 226 0.96 0.38 -12.18
N GLY A 227 0.69 0.85 -10.96
CA GLY A 227 1.55 1.79 -10.25
C GLY A 227 2.98 1.27 -10.09
N ALA A 228 3.13 0.02 -9.62
CA ALA A 228 4.44 -0.60 -9.45
C ALA A 228 5.24 -0.67 -10.76
N VAL A 229 4.57 -1.00 -11.86
CA VAL A 229 5.19 -1.08 -13.20
C VAL A 229 5.52 0.31 -13.76
N LEU A 230 4.62 1.28 -13.62
CA LEU A 230 4.85 2.66 -14.06
C LEU A 230 6.02 3.30 -13.31
N PHE A 231 6.14 3.04 -12.02
CA PHE A 231 7.28 3.50 -11.22
C PHE A 231 8.60 2.85 -11.71
N ALA A 232 8.61 1.53 -11.93
CA ALA A 232 9.78 0.83 -12.49
C ALA A 232 10.18 1.38 -13.86
N ASN A 233 9.20 1.67 -14.72
CA ASN A 233 9.45 2.28 -16.03
C ASN A 233 10.05 3.69 -15.92
N SER A 234 9.57 4.52 -14.98
CA SER A 234 10.16 5.83 -14.69
C SER A 234 11.60 5.71 -14.20
N MET A 235 11.93 4.69 -13.40
CA MET A 235 13.32 4.41 -12.98
C MET A 235 14.21 4.04 -14.16
N LEU A 236 13.71 3.32 -15.17
CA LEU A 236 14.44 3.00 -16.39
C LEU A 236 14.66 4.25 -17.25
N HIS A 237 13.68 5.14 -17.33
CA HIS A 237 13.77 6.39 -18.09
C HIS A 237 14.89 7.30 -17.60
N THR A 238 15.31 7.21 -16.32
CA THR A 238 16.50 7.97 -15.83
C THR A 238 17.80 7.59 -16.54
N GLU A 239 17.82 6.42 -17.20
CA GLU A 239 18.95 5.92 -17.98
C GLU A 239 18.65 5.89 -19.51
N ASN A 240 17.61 6.58 -19.97
CA ASN A 240 17.11 6.52 -21.35
C ASN A 240 16.77 5.09 -21.81
N LYS A 241 16.29 4.25 -20.90
CA LYS A 241 15.80 2.89 -21.14
C LYS A 241 14.30 2.84 -20.81
N ASP A 242 13.64 1.79 -21.23
CA ASP A 242 12.23 1.48 -20.90
C ASP A 242 12.06 -0.03 -20.65
N LEU A 243 10.82 -0.46 -20.46
CA LEU A 243 10.48 -1.86 -20.24
C LEU A 243 10.44 -2.71 -21.52
N GLU A 244 10.51 -2.11 -22.71
CA GLU A 244 10.46 -2.87 -23.95
C GLU A 244 11.65 -3.87 -24.03
N GLY A 245 11.34 -5.12 -24.30
CA GLY A 245 12.31 -6.22 -24.38
C GLY A 245 12.93 -6.66 -23.04
N LYS A 246 12.60 -6.04 -21.92
CA LYS A 246 13.10 -6.43 -20.60
C LYS A 246 12.45 -7.72 -20.11
N THR A 247 13.23 -8.56 -19.46
CA THR A 247 12.71 -9.74 -18.75
C THR A 247 12.28 -9.33 -17.34
N VAL A 248 11.05 -9.70 -16.98
CA VAL A 248 10.43 -9.33 -15.71
C VAL A 248 10.00 -10.57 -14.93
N THR A 249 10.40 -10.65 -13.65
CA THR A 249 9.87 -11.63 -12.70
C THR A 249 8.83 -10.99 -11.80
N VAL A 250 7.71 -11.69 -11.60
CA VAL A 250 6.61 -11.27 -10.71
C VAL A 250 6.35 -12.39 -9.72
N SER A 251 6.19 -12.05 -8.44
CA SER A 251 5.63 -12.96 -7.45
C SER A 251 4.15 -12.69 -7.22
N GLY A 252 3.43 -13.70 -6.75
CA GLY A 252 1.99 -13.63 -6.55
C GLY A 252 1.18 -13.96 -7.80
N SER A 253 -0.11 -14.10 -7.61
CA SER A 253 -1.12 -14.32 -8.66
C SER A 253 -2.48 -13.73 -8.25
N GLY A 254 -2.45 -12.81 -7.29
CA GLY A 254 -3.59 -11.97 -6.91
C GLY A 254 -3.68 -10.73 -7.78
N ASN A 255 -4.57 -9.83 -7.39
CA ASN A 255 -4.89 -8.62 -8.14
C ASN A 255 -3.65 -7.80 -8.53
N VAL A 256 -2.78 -7.51 -7.55
CA VAL A 256 -1.57 -6.70 -7.80
C VAL A 256 -0.66 -7.37 -8.83
N ALA A 257 -0.42 -8.68 -8.69
CA ALA A 257 0.44 -9.43 -9.60
C ALA A 257 -0.13 -9.54 -11.02
N ILE A 258 -1.41 -9.89 -11.15
CA ILE A 258 -2.08 -10.02 -12.46
C ILE A 258 -2.00 -8.70 -13.24
N TYR A 259 -2.29 -7.58 -12.60
CA TYR A 259 -2.27 -6.28 -13.27
C TYR A 259 -0.86 -5.70 -13.41
N ALA A 260 0.11 -6.08 -12.58
CA ALA A 260 1.52 -5.81 -12.85
C ALA A 260 2.00 -6.55 -14.12
N ILE A 261 1.64 -7.82 -14.28
CA ILE A 261 1.93 -8.60 -15.49
C ILE A 261 1.30 -7.92 -16.72
N GLU A 262 0.01 -7.56 -16.62
CA GLU A 262 -0.71 -6.90 -17.70
C GLU A 262 -0.02 -5.60 -18.16
N LYS A 263 0.32 -4.72 -17.21
CA LYS A 263 0.92 -3.43 -17.55
C LYS A 263 2.34 -3.59 -18.08
N ALA A 264 3.14 -4.49 -17.50
CA ALA A 264 4.48 -4.77 -17.99
C ALA A 264 4.47 -5.29 -19.43
N GLN A 265 3.57 -6.22 -19.76
CA GLN A 265 3.39 -6.72 -21.12
C GLN A 265 2.88 -5.64 -22.08
N LYS A 266 1.96 -4.76 -21.67
CA LYS A 266 1.51 -3.59 -22.47
C LYS A 266 2.66 -2.63 -22.78
N LEU A 267 3.69 -2.56 -21.93
CA LEU A 267 4.91 -1.77 -22.15
C LEU A 267 6.03 -2.55 -22.84
N GLY A 268 5.74 -3.70 -23.44
CA GLY A 268 6.68 -4.48 -24.23
C GLY A 268 7.61 -5.40 -23.45
N ALA A 269 7.45 -5.53 -22.13
CA ALA A 269 8.26 -6.44 -21.33
C ALA A 269 7.84 -7.91 -21.51
N LYS A 270 8.80 -8.81 -21.39
CA LYS A 270 8.58 -10.26 -21.30
C LYS A 270 8.47 -10.66 -19.83
N VAL A 271 7.26 -10.83 -19.32
CA VAL A 271 7.04 -11.35 -17.96
C VAL A 271 7.13 -12.86 -17.98
N VAL A 272 8.00 -13.44 -17.15
CA VAL A 272 8.33 -14.88 -17.20
C VAL A 272 7.88 -15.68 -15.98
N THR A 273 7.43 -15.03 -14.90
CA THR A 273 7.01 -15.76 -13.69
C THR A 273 5.75 -15.19 -13.05
N PHE A 274 5.07 -16.03 -12.29
CA PHE A 274 4.05 -15.70 -11.30
C PHE A 274 3.99 -16.83 -10.26
N SER A 275 3.41 -16.59 -9.07
CA SER A 275 3.45 -17.56 -7.98
C SER A 275 2.19 -17.56 -7.11
N ASP A 276 2.01 -18.61 -6.32
CA ASP A 276 1.13 -18.63 -5.17
C ASP A 276 1.80 -19.38 -3.99
N SER A 277 1.04 -19.67 -2.93
CA SER A 277 1.58 -20.37 -1.76
C SER A 277 2.02 -21.82 -2.03
N SER A 278 1.74 -22.39 -3.21
CA SER A 278 2.16 -23.75 -3.60
C SER A 278 3.50 -23.78 -4.36
N GLY A 279 3.94 -22.61 -4.88
CA GLY A 279 5.17 -22.51 -5.68
C GLY A 279 5.04 -21.43 -6.77
N PHE A 280 5.91 -21.50 -7.78
CA PHE A 280 5.87 -20.57 -8.90
C PHE A 280 5.88 -21.28 -10.26
N VAL A 281 5.36 -20.60 -11.26
CA VAL A 281 5.45 -20.99 -12.67
C VAL A 281 6.52 -20.15 -13.36
N HIS A 282 7.38 -20.77 -14.14
CA HIS A 282 8.30 -20.14 -15.08
C HIS A 282 7.87 -20.47 -16.50
N ASP A 283 7.53 -19.47 -17.28
CA ASP A 283 7.23 -19.55 -18.71
C ASP A 283 8.26 -18.71 -19.49
N GLU A 284 9.26 -19.36 -20.01
CA GLU A 284 10.37 -18.71 -20.72
C GLU A 284 9.90 -17.93 -21.96
N LYS A 285 8.78 -18.34 -22.59
CA LYS A 285 8.19 -17.63 -23.73
C LYS A 285 7.38 -16.40 -23.34
N GLY A 286 7.14 -16.21 -22.07
CA GLY A 286 6.31 -15.15 -21.50
C GLY A 286 4.94 -15.67 -21.07
N VAL A 287 4.48 -15.15 -19.93
CA VAL A 287 3.21 -15.52 -19.29
C VAL A 287 2.02 -15.25 -20.21
N ASP A 288 1.18 -16.24 -20.44
CA ASP A 288 -0.15 -16.06 -21.04
C ASP A 288 -1.09 -15.49 -19.97
N LEU A 289 -1.31 -14.17 -20.06
CA LEU A 289 -2.14 -13.44 -19.10
C LEU A 289 -3.60 -13.89 -19.10
N GLN A 290 -4.14 -14.26 -20.27
CA GLN A 290 -5.55 -14.67 -20.36
C GLN A 290 -5.75 -16.01 -19.67
N LEU A 291 -4.83 -16.95 -19.87
CA LEU A 291 -4.83 -18.22 -19.15
C LEU A 291 -4.69 -18.02 -17.64
N LEU A 292 -3.77 -17.13 -17.21
CA LEU A 292 -3.60 -16.83 -15.80
C LEU A 292 -4.88 -16.25 -15.17
N LYS A 293 -5.53 -15.27 -15.84
CA LYS A 293 -6.81 -14.70 -15.40
C LYS A 293 -7.90 -15.77 -15.33
N GLN A 294 -8.01 -16.63 -16.33
CA GLN A 294 -8.98 -17.73 -16.31
C GLN A 294 -8.80 -18.63 -15.08
N ILE A 295 -7.56 -19.04 -14.79
CA ILE A 295 -7.24 -19.90 -13.64
C ILE A 295 -7.54 -19.20 -12.31
N LYS A 296 -7.12 -17.93 -12.16
CA LYS A 296 -7.15 -17.25 -10.87
C LYS A 296 -8.47 -16.53 -10.55
N GLU A 297 -9.05 -15.86 -11.54
CA GLU A 297 -10.23 -15.02 -11.34
C GLU A 297 -11.53 -15.81 -11.54
N VAL A 298 -11.54 -16.74 -12.51
CA VAL A 298 -12.74 -17.52 -12.85
C VAL A 298 -12.78 -18.84 -12.09
N GLU A 299 -11.76 -19.67 -12.27
CA GLU A 299 -11.71 -21.03 -11.71
C GLU A 299 -11.27 -21.04 -10.24
N ARG A 300 -10.57 -19.99 -9.79
CA ARG A 300 -9.98 -19.86 -8.43
C ARG A 300 -9.07 -21.02 -8.07
N ALA A 301 -8.38 -21.57 -9.07
CA ALA A 301 -7.49 -22.71 -8.95
C ALA A 301 -6.06 -22.30 -8.54
N ARG A 302 -5.19 -23.28 -8.32
CA ARG A 302 -3.77 -23.08 -8.05
C ARG A 302 -3.01 -22.75 -9.33
N VAL A 303 -1.88 -22.04 -9.18
CA VAL A 303 -1.02 -21.70 -10.32
C VAL A 303 -0.42 -22.92 -11.02
N SER A 304 -0.33 -24.05 -10.35
CA SER A 304 0.10 -25.33 -10.94
C SER A 304 -0.78 -25.82 -12.10
N GLU A 305 -2.06 -25.39 -12.16
CA GLU A 305 -2.95 -25.75 -13.27
C GLU A 305 -2.53 -25.11 -14.61
N TYR A 306 -1.69 -24.09 -14.57
CA TYR A 306 -1.20 -23.40 -15.77
C TYR A 306 -0.39 -24.32 -16.66
N VAL A 307 0.51 -25.14 -16.11
CA VAL A 307 1.41 -26.01 -16.89
C VAL A 307 0.69 -27.16 -17.58
N ALA A 308 -0.49 -27.54 -17.10
CA ALA A 308 -1.34 -28.52 -17.80
C ALA A 308 -1.90 -28.00 -19.13
N ARG A 309 -2.02 -26.66 -19.27
CA ARG A 309 -2.56 -26.00 -20.47
C ARG A 309 -1.48 -25.28 -21.27
N ARG A 310 -0.27 -25.18 -20.72
CA ARG A 310 0.90 -24.57 -21.34
C ARG A 310 2.14 -25.43 -21.06
N PRO A 311 2.33 -26.52 -21.83
CA PRO A 311 3.32 -27.56 -21.54
C PRO A 311 4.78 -27.10 -21.59
N GLU A 312 5.07 -25.96 -22.24
CA GLU A 312 6.40 -25.35 -22.26
C GLU A 312 6.77 -24.62 -20.97
N ALA A 313 5.79 -24.30 -20.13
CA ALA A 313 6.03 -23.71 -18.82
C ALA A 313 6.36 -24.77 -17.77
N VAL A 314 7.13 -24.41 -16.75
CA VAL A 314 7.56 -25.31 -15.68
C VAL A 314 7.02 -24.80 -14.33
N PHE A 315 6.43 -25.70 -13.55
CA PHE A 315 6.02 -25.41 -12.18
C PHE A 315 7.05 -25.89 -11.18
N TYR A 316 7.49 -25.00 -10.30
CA TYR A 316 8.44 -25.28 -9.22
C TYR A 316 7.72 -25.28 -7.86
N SER A 317 7.44 -26.45 -7.32
CA SER A 317 6.71 -26.61 -6.06
C SER A 317 7.51 -26.09 -4.86
N ASN A 318 6.84 -25.36 -3.97
CA ASN A 318 7.42 -24.80 -2.74
C ASN A 318 8.67 -23.92 -2.93
N GLN A 319 8.83 -23.34 -4.12
CA GLN A 319 9.92 -22.42 -4.44
C GLN A 319 9.41 -21.03 -4.78
N LYS A 320 10.31 -20.04 -4.71
CA LYS A 320 10.07 -18.64 -5.08
C LYS A 320 10.74 -18.32 -6.41
N PRO A 321 10.28 -17.31 -7.17
CA PRO A 321 10.78 -17.03 -8.54
C PRO A 321 12.15 -16.32 -8.58
N TRP A 322 12.79 -16.05 -7.46
CA TRP A 322 13.91 -15.12 -7.36
C TRP A 322 15.26 -15.66 -7.89
N ASN A 323 15.30 -16.95 -8.27
CA ASN A 323 16.46 -17.54 -8.95
C ASN A 323 16.38 -17.45 -10.49
N VAL A 324 15.28 -16.95 -11.03
CA VAL A 324 15.11 -16.77 -12.48
C VAL A 324 15.84 -15.51 -12.95
N PRO A 325 16.72 -15.57 -13.99
CA PRO A 325 17.37 -14.39 -14.55
C PRO A 325 16.36 -13.32 -14.98
N THR A 326 16.58 -12.08 -14.55
CA THR A 326 15.62 -10.99 -14.78
C THR A 326 16.29 -9.62 -14.75
N ASP A 327 15.76 -8.69 -15.54
CA ASP A 327 16.14 -7.28 -15.47
C ASP A 327 15.39 -6.54 -14.37
N VAL A 328 14.09 -6.88 -14.18
CA VAL A 328 13.20 -6.21 -13.23
C VAL A 328 12.47 -7.23 -12.38
N ALA A 329 12.47 -7.05 -11.07
CA ALA A 329 11.71 -7.85 -10.12
C ALA A 329 10.55 -7.06 -9.52
N LEU A 330 9.34 -7.63 -9.58
CA LEU A 330 8.11 -7.07 -9.03
C LEU A 330 7.56 -7.99 -7.94
N PRO A 331 7.97 -7.80 -6.68
CA PRO A 331 7.41 -8.57 -5.56
C PRO A 331 5.98 -8.10 -5.26
N CYS A 332 4.99 -8.93 -5.62
CA CYS A 332 3.56 -8.61 -5.57
C CYS A 332 2.73 -9.57 -4.71
N ALA A 333 3.36 -10.46 -3.94
CA ALA A 333 2.63 -11.45 -3.16
C ALA A 333 2.41 -11.01 -1.70
N THR A 334 3.41 -11.18 -0.84
CA THR A 334 3.23 -11.01 0.61
C THR A 334 4.39 -10.27 1.27
N GLN A 335 4.13 -9.77 2.48
CA GLN A 335 5.15 -9.15 3.33
C GLN A 335 6.32 -10.11 3.59
N ASN A 336 7.57 -9.59 3.55
CA ASN A 336 8.81 -10.31 3.83
C ASN A 336 9.03 -11.56 2.95
N GLU A 337 8.48 -11.59 1.75
CA GLU A 337 8.66 -12.70 0.83
C GLU A 337 10.05 -12.76 0.19
N LEU A 338 10.71 -11.60 0.03
CA LEU A 338 12.03 -11.47 -0.59
C LEU A 338 13.09 -11.30 0.50
N THR A 339 13.86 -12.35 0.74
CA THR A 339 14.89 -12.41 1.79
C THR A 339 16.27 -11.95 1.30
N GLY A 340 17.24 -11.85 2.21
CA GLY A 340 18.62 -11.54 1.82
C GLY A 340 19.24 -12.54 0.85
N ASP A 341 18.93 -13.83 0.97
CA ASP A 341 19.45 -14.84 0.04
C ASP A 341 18.75 -14.75 -1.33
N ASP A 342 17.45 -14.47 -1.37
CA ASP A 342 16.73 -14.16 -2.60
C ASP A 342 17.33 -12.93 -3.31
N ALA A 343 17.69 -11.89 -2.55
CA ALA A 343 18.32 -10.69 -3.10
C ALA A 343 19.69 -10.95 -3.69
N LYS A 344 20.52 -11.77 -3.04
CA LYS A 344 21.83 -12.20 -3.59
C LYS A 344 21.65 -12.95 -4.92
N ALA A 345 20.66 -13.86 -4.98
CA ALA A 345 20.38 -14.60 -6.21
C ALA A 345 19.97 -13.67 -7.35
N LEU A 346 19.05 -12.73 -7.10
CA LEU A 346 18.62 -11.73 -8.08
C LEU A 346 19.78 -10.87 -8.58
N VAL A 347 20.63 -10.36 -7.68
CA VAL A 347 21.81 -9.55 -8.04
C VAL A 347 22.78 -10.35 -8.91
N ASN A 348 23.07 -11.60 -8.55
CA ASN A 348 23.94 -12.49 -9.32
C ASN A 348 23.36 -12.79 -10.71
N ASN A 349 22.05 -12.75 -10.86
CA ASN A 349 21.34 -12.99 -12.13
C ASN A 349 21.12 -11.73 -12.97
N GLY A 350 21.75 -10.59 -12.61
CA GLY A 350 21.77 -9.38 -13.44
C GLY A 350 20.61 -8.39 -13.20
N LEU A 351 19.94 -8.49 -12.07
CA LEU A 351 18.85 -7.59 -11.68
C LEU A 351 19.28 -6.11 -11.73
N GLN A 352 18.46 -5.26 -12.35
CA GLN A 352 18.66 -3.82 -12.44
C GLN A 352 17.72 -3.05 -11.49
N ILE A 353 16.47 -3.50 -11.39
CA ILE A 353 15.40 -2.79 -10.66
C ILE A 353 14.56 -3.76 -9.83
N VAL A 354 14.23 -3.33 -8.60
CA VAL A 354 13.15 -3.87 -7.79
C VAL A 354 12.08 -2.80 -7.63
N SER A 355 10.81 -3.12 -7.92
CA SER A 355 9.68 -2.23 -7.63
C SER A 355 8.60 -2.99 -6.87
N GLU A 356 8.39 -2.61 -5.63
CA GLU A 356 7.48 -3.33 -4.72
C GLU A 356 6.02 -3.09 -5.05
N GLY A 357 5.30 -4.15 -5.43
CA GLY A 357 3.84 -4.13 -5.62
C GLY A 357 3.08 -4.43 -4.32
N ALA A 358 3.60 -5.35 -3.51
CA ALA A 358 3.06 -5.63 -2.17
C ALA A 358 3.53 -4.59 -1.13
N ASN A 359 2.96 -4.65 0.08
CA ASN A 359 3.43 -3.84 1.20
C ASN A 359 4.59 -4.55 1.90
N MET A 360 5.77 -3.90 1.92
CA MET A 360 7.01 -4.39 2.55
C MET A 360 7.36 -5.85 2.17
N PRO A 361 7.42 -6.23 0.90
CA PRO A 361 7.74 -7.59 0.51
C PRO A 361 9.21 -7.93 0.69
N SER A 362 10.10 -6.93 0.64
CA SER A 362 11.54 -7.12 0.83
C SER A 362 11.94 -6.98 2.29
N THR A 363 12.78 -7.89 2.77
CA THR A 363 13.35 -7.76 4.12
C THR A 363 14.40 -6.66 4.15
N PRO A 364 14.67 -6.05 5.33
CA PRO A 364 15.74 -5.05 5.47
C PRO A 364 17.09 -5.52 4.96
N GLU A 365 17.43 -6.78 5.17
CA GLU A 365 18.66 -7.38 4.66
C GLU A 365 18.70 -7.39 3.12
N ALA A 366 17.57 -7.70 2.48
CA ALA A 366 17.45 -7.66 1.02
C ALA A 366 17.67 -6.24 0.46
N ILE A 367 17.06 -5.24 1.08
CA ILE A 367 17.20 -3.83 0.69
C ILE A 367 18.67 -3.38 0.78
N GLU A 368 19.38 -3.75 1.86
CA GLU A 368 20.80 -3.45 2.01
C GLU A 368 21.68 -4.12 0.93
N ILE A 369 21.34 -5.35 0.52
CA ILE A 369 22.04 -6.04 -0.57
C ILE A 369 21.81 -5.32 -1.89
N PHE A 370 20.57 -4.91 -2.21
CA PHE A 370 20.26 -4.15 -3.41
C PHE A 370 21.02 -2.81 -3.44
N LYS A 371 21.02 -2.08 -2.32
CA LYS A 371 21.77 -0.81 -2.22
C LYS A 371 23.27 -1.02 -2.46
N LYS A 372 23.90 -2.04 -1.87
CA LYS A 372 25.33 -2.33 -2.06
C LYS A 372 25.68 -2.77 -3.49
N ALA A 373 24.74 -3.39 -4.17
CA ALA A 373 24.89 -3.84 -5.56
C ALA A 373 24.50 -2.77 -6.60
N ASN A 374 24.15 -1.55 -6.17
CA ASN A 374 23.61 -0.48 -7.01
C ASN A 374 22.37 -0.88 -7.82
N VAL A 375 21.57 -1.81 -7.30
CA VAL A 375 20.24 -2.11 -7.85
C VAL A 375 19.29 -1.02 -7.41
N LYS A 376 18.56 -0.42 -8.34
CA LYS A 376 17.55 0.59 -8.04
C LYS A 376 16.37 -0.07 -7.32
N PHE A 377 16.02 0.43 -6.14
CA PHE A 377 14.98 -0.13 -5.30
C PHE A 377 13.86 0.89 -5.03
N ALA A 378 12.64 0.57 -5.45
CA ALA A 378 11.44 1.36 -5.20
C ALA A 378 10.65 0.79 -4.03
N PRO A 379 10.50 1.53 -2.90
CA PRO A 379 9.74 1.06 -1.75
C PRO A 379 8.24 1.06 -2.03
N GLY A 380 7.52 0.09 -1.47
CA GLY A 380 6.09 -0.09 -1.70
C GLY A 380 5.24 1.15 -1.42
N LYS A 381 5.60 1.97 -0.42
CA LYS A 381 4.88 3.23 -0.13
C LYS A 381 4.85 4.21 -1.31
N ALA A 382 5.85 4.18 -2.19
CA ALA A 382 5.91 4.98 -3.41
C ALA A 382 5.40 4.20 -4.62
N SER A 383 5.97 3.03 -4.90
CA SER A 383 5.69 2.26 -6.12
C SER A 383 4.26 1.69 -6.16
N ASN A 384 3.69 1.25 -5.04
CA ASN A 384 2.33 0.72 -4.99
C ASN A 384 1.25 1.78 -4.64
N ALA A 385 1.60 3.07 -4.66
CA ALA A 385 0.68 4.16 -4.37
C ALA A 385 -0.45 4.32 -5.40
N GLY A 386 -0.37 3.64 -6.55
CA GLY A 386 -1.40 3.66 -7.59
C GLY A 386 -2.81 3.37 -7.07
N GLY A 387 -2.93 2.42 -6.14
CA GLY A 387 -4.22 2.09 -5.53
C GLY A 387 -4.87 3.26 -4.78
N VAL A 388 -4.13 3.99 -3.95
CA VAL A 388 -4.65 5.15 -3.23
C VAL A 388 -4.79 6.36 -4.16
N ALA A 389 -3.90 6.55 -5.12
CA ALA A 389 -4.02 7.57 -6.15
C ALA A 389 -5.36 7.44 -6.90
N THR A 390 -5.68 6.25 -7.39
CA THR A 390 -6.97 6.01 -8.07
C THR A 390 -8.17 6.15 -7.13
N SER A 391 -8.00 5.86 -5.83
CA SER A 391 -9.06 6.15 -4.85
C SER A 391 -9.31 7.67 -4.73
N ALA A 392 -8.27 8.50 -4.77
CA ALA A 392 -8.44 9.96 -4.82
C ALA A 392 -9.09 10.43 -6.13
N LEU A 393 -8.74 9.78 -7.27
CA LEU A 393 -9.43 10.03 -8.54
C LEU A 393 -10.92 9.64 -8.50
N GLU A 394 -11.27 8.56 -7.78
CA GLU A 394 -12.68 8.20 -7.53
C GLU A 394 -13.40 9.28 -6.74
N MET A 395 -12.76 9.86 -5.71
CA MET A 395 -13.32 11.00 -4.97
C MET A 395 -13.56 12.20 -5.87
N GLN A 396 -12.62 12.54 -6.76
CA GLN A 396 -12.79 13.65 -7.73
C GLN A 396 -13.98 13.41 -8.65
N GLN A 397 -14.12 12.20 -9.20
CA GLN A 397 -15.27 11.82 -10.05
C GLN A 397 -16.59 11.91 -9.28
N ASN A 398 -16.59 11.50 -8.01
CA ASN A 398 -17.79 11.56 -7.17
C ASN A 398 -18.19 13.01 -6.85
N ALA A 399 -17.22 13.88 -6.57
CA ALA A 399 -17.46 15.29 -6.30
C ALA A 399 -18.01 16.06 -7.51
N SER A 400 -17.47 15.77 -8.70
CA SER A 400 -17.97 16.37 -9.96
C SER A 400 -19.19 15.66 -10.55
N ARG A 401 -19.56 14.47 -10.01
CA ARG A 401 -20.56 13.56 -10.57
C ARG A 401 -20.26 13.10 -12.01
N GLU A 402 -18.97 13.11 -12.38
CA GLU A 402 -18.51 12.62 -13.67
C GLU A 402 -18.20 11.13 -13.63
N LYS A 403 -18.29 10.52 -14.80
CA LYS A 403 -17.80 9.16 -15.07
C LYS A 403 -16.71 9.22 -16.12
N TRP A 404 -15.48 8.88 -15.73
CA TRP A 404 -14.35 8.90 -16.65
C TRP A 404 -14.21 7.57 -17.40
N SER A 405 -13.67 7.62 -18.62
CA SER A 405 -13.26 6.42 -19.34
C SER A 405 -12.04 5.78 -18.65
N PHE A 406 -11.76 4.52 -19.01
CA PHE A 406 -10.57 3.82 -18.52
C PHE A 406 -9.29 4.58 -18.89
N GLU A 407 -9.20 5.03 -20.14
CA GLU A 407 -8.04 5.74 -20.68
C GLU A 407 -7.80 7.07 -19.93
N LYS A 408 -8.86 7.83 -19.62
CA LYS A 408 -8.74 9.07 -18.82
C LYS A 408 -8.24 8.77 -17.42
N ALA A 409 -8.75 7.73 -16.78
CA ALA A 409 -8.33 7.33 -15.43
C ALA A 409 -6.90 6.80 -15.42
N GLU A 410 -6.52 5.97 -16.41
CA GLU A 410 -5.16 5.43 -16.57
C GLU A 410 -4.13 6.53 -16.87
N ALA A 411 -4.46 7.50 -17.74
CA ALA A 411 -3.59 8.62 -18.03
C ALA A 411 -3.28 9.44 -16.76
N LYS A 412 -4.33 9.79 -15.97
CA LYS A 412 -4.13 10.48 -14.70
C LYS A 412 -3.31 9.66 -13.69
N LEU A 413 -3.53 8.35 -13.62
CA LEU A 413 -2.73 7.46 -12.79
C LEU A 413 -1.25 7.49 -13.23
N THR A 414 -1.00 7.45 -14.54
CA THR A 414 0.36 7.50 -15.10
C THR A 414 1.07 8.79 -14.72
N ASP A 415 0.40 9.93 -14.84
CA ASP A 415 0.94 11.23 -14.44
C ASP A 415 1.24 11.29 -12.94
N ILE A 416 0.34 10.78 -12.10
CA ILE A 416 0.56 10.74 -10.64
C ILE A 416 1.76 9.86 -10.31
N MET A 417 1.87 8.65 -10.89
CA MET A 417 2.99 7.75 -10.60
C MET A 417 4.33 8.31 -11.07
N LYS A 418 4.34 9.01 -12.21
CA LYS A 418 5.52 9.74 -12.68
C LYS A 418 5.91 10.85 -11.70
N THR A 419 4.96 11.64 -11.25
CA THR A 419 5.21 12.71 -10.27
C THR A 419 5.77 12.14 -8.97
N ILE A 420 5.20 11.04 -8.44
CA ILE A 420 5.73 10.37 -7.24
C ILE A 420 7.21 9.97 -7.44
N HIS A 421 7.54 9.40 -8.60
CA HIS A 421 8.91 9.00 -8.90
C HIS A 421 9.84 10.21 -8.94
N ASP A 422 9.47 11.25 -9.68
CA ASP A 422 10.29 12.44 -9.90
C ASP A 422 10.53 13.19 -8.58
N ASP A 423 9.49 13.37 -7.77
CA ASP A 423 9.58 14.00 -6.44
C ASP A 423 10.50 13.21 -5.49
N CYS A 424 10.36 11.87 -5.46
CA CYS A 424 11.23 11.01 -4.65
C CYS A 424 12.69 11.08 -5.10
N MET A 425 12.95 11.09 -6.40
CA MET A 425 14.29 11.17 -6.96
C MET A 425 14.92 12.55 -6.66
N GLN A 426 14.21 13.63 -6.95
CA GLN A 426 14.67 14.99 -6.67
C GLN A 426 14.98 15.18 -5.19
N THR A 427 14.13 14.68 -4.30
CA THR A 427 14.37 14.73 -2.85
C THR A 427 15.62 13.95 -2.48
N ALA A 428 15.83 12.75 -3.01
CA ALA A 428 17.03 11.96 -2.73
C ALA A 428 18.31 12.66 -3.21
N GLU A 429 18.29 13.30 -4.38
CA GLU A 429 19.39 14.11 -4.91
C GLU A 429 19.71 15.31 -4.02
N GLU A 430 18.68 15.97 -3.47
CA GLU A 430 18.86 17.09 -2.54
C GLU A 430 19.64 16.71 -1.27
N PHE A 431 19.60 15.43 -0.89
CA PHE A 431 20.31 14.87 0.28
C PHE A 431 21.58 14.08 -0.12
N ASP A 432 22.16 14.33 -1.28
CA ASP A 432 23.40 13.71 -1.75
C ASP A 432 23.37 12.17 -1.84
N ASP A 433 22.18 11.56 -1.96
CA ASP A 433 22.01 10.11 -2.09
C ASP A 433 21.08 9.78 -3.29
N PRO A 434 21.50 10.12 -4.54
CA PRO A 434 20.67 9.96 -5.72
C PRO A 434 20.24 8.49 -5.90
N PHE A 435 19.01 8.31 -6.36
CA PHE A 435 18.35 7.00 -6.51
C PHE A 435 18.02 6.26 -5.20
N ASN A 436 18.22 6.87 -4.05
CA ASN A 436 17.69 6.35 -2.79
C ASN A 436 16.20 6.71 -2.65
N TYR A 437 15.35 6.00 -3.38
CA TYR A 437 13.90 6.22 -3.36
C TYR A 437 13.26 5.99 -1.98
N VAL A 438 13.90 5.21 -1.09
CA VAL A 438 13.44 5.05 0.30
C VAL A 438 13.59 6.35 1.06
N LEU A 439 14.77 6.98 0.98
CA LEU A 439 15.04 8.28 1.59
C LEU A 439 14.13 9.35 1.00
N GLY A 440 14.08 9.43 -0.35
CA GLY A 440 13.25 10.38 -1.06
C GLY A 440 11.78 10.30 -0.68
N ALA A 441 11.21 9.09 -0.66
CA ALA A 441 9.81 8.90 -0.30
C ALA A 441 9.49 9.28 1.15
N ASN A 442 10.38 8.95 2.10
CA ASN A 442 10.18 9.28 3.51
C ASN A 442 10.24 10.80 3.74
N ILE A 443 11.26 11.46 3.22
CA ILE A 443 11.44 12.91 3.40
C ILE A 443 10.35 13.68 2.64
N GLN A 444 10.09 13.36 1.38
CA GLN A 444 9.07 14.04 0.58
C GLN A 444 7.67 13.91 1.20
N GLY A 445 7.30 12.70 1.62
CA GLY A 445 6.02 12.47 2.29
C GLY A 445 5.90 13.26 3.58
N PHE A 446 6.94 13.26 4.42
CA PHE A 446 6.97 14.03 5.66
C PHE A 446 6.91 15.54 5.39
N THR A 447 7.80 16.07 4.55
CA THR A 447 7.93 17.52 4.29
C THR A 447 6.62 18.13 3.81
N ARG A 448 5.90 17.42 2.93
CA ARG A 448 4.61 17.90 2.43
C ARG A 448 3.57 18.04 3.53
N VAL A 449 3.46 17.04 4.42
CA VAL A 449 2.53 17.09 5.57
C VAL A 449 2.98 18.14 6.57
N ALA A 450 4.27 18.18 6.89
CA ALA A 450 4.87 19.12 7.83
C ALA A 450 4.61 20.57 7.42
N ASN A 451 4.85 20.92 6.16
CA ASN A 451 4.60 22.27 5.63
C ASN A 451 3.12 22.66 5.76
N ALA A 452 2.20 21.75 5.40
CA ALA A 452 0.79 22.01 5.58
C ALA A 452 0.39 22.22 7.05
N MET A 453 0.99 21.45 7.97
CA MET A 453 0.77 21.62 9.42
C MET A 453 1.34 22.93 9.94
N ILE A 454 2.46 23.39 9.40
CA ILE A 454 3.08 24.69 9.76
C ILE A 454 2.20 25.83 9.26
N ASP A 455 1.77 25.80 7.99
CA ASP A 455 0.92 26.83 7.37
C ASP A 455 -0.42 26.98 8.07
N GLN A 456 -1.01 25.89 8.55
CA GLN A 456 -2.29 25.86 9.26
C GLN A 456 -2.18 26.21 10.75
N GLY A 457 -0.97 26.24 11.30
CA GLY A 457 -0.72 26.58 12.71
C GLY A 457 -0.96 25.42 13.67
N ILE A 458 -1.23 25.78 14.91
CA ILE A 458 -1.50 24.81 16.00
C ILE A 458 -3.02 24.66 16.14
N ILE A 459 -3.57 23.60 15.60
CA ILE A 459 -5.00 23.28 15.62
C ILE A 459 -5.24 21.97 16.37
#